data_f1f48d900a052270be6b6a7903909678
#
_entry.id   f1f48d900a052270be6b6a7903909678
#
_cell.length_a   1.000
_cell.length_b   1.000
_cell.length_c   1.000
_cell.angle_alpha   90.00
_cell.angle_beta   90.00
_cell.angle_gamma   90.00
#
_symmetry.space_group_name_H-M   'P 1'
#
loop_
_entity.id
_entity.type
_entity.pdbx_description
1 polymer ?
#
loop_
_entity_poly.entity_id
_entity_poly.type
_entity_poly.pdbx_seq_one_letter_code
_entity_poly.pdbx_strand_id
1 'polypeptide(L)'
;SPLLGTPQGLSVYVDGVRANEPFGDTVNWDLIPHSAIASMDLIPGSNPLFGLNTLGGALSVHTKDGFSHPGGQVELSTGSFQRRNAEFSYGGHKGSLGWFVSGDWFKEDGWRDYSNSEVKQFFGKLSHRSATGEADLSLLRARSDLIGNGLLPESMYKQSRNQIFTRPDA
;
A
#
# COMPACT_ATOMS: atom_id res chain seq x y z
N SER A 1 9.50 -1.31 -7.67
CA SER A 1 9.18 -2.70 -7.35
C SER A 1 10.29 -3.26 -6.49
N PRO A 2 10.03 -3.66 -5.25
CA PRO A 2 11.04 -4.36 -4.47
C PRO A 2 11.38 -5.64 -5.23
N LEU A 3 12.63 -5.98 -5.21
CA LEU A 3 13.18 -7.24 -5.68
C LEU A 3 12.23 -8.36 -5.24
N LEU A 4 11.51 -8.88 -6.21
CA LEU A 4 10.49 -9.90 -6.13
C LEU A 4 10.80 -10.93 -5.03
N GLY A 5 10.02 -10.90 -3.95
CA GLY A 5 9.86 -12.02 -3.05
C GLY A 5 11.05 -12.38 -2.17
N THR A 6 12.01 -11.51 -1.92
CA THR A 6 13.06 -11.80 -0.94
C THR A 6 12.56 -11.48 0.48
N PRO A 7 12.52 -12.47 1.38
CA PRO A 7 12.24 -12.24 2.79
C PRO A 7 13.22 -11.22 3.37
N GLN A 8 12.72 -10.13 3.91
CA GLN A 8 13.59 -9.03 4.40
C GLN A 8 13.92 -9.17 5.88
N GLY A 9 13.48 -10.26 6.53
CA GLY A 9 13.63 -10.43 7.98
C GLY A 9 12.81 -9.43 8.78
N LEU A 10 11.78 -8.82 8.17
CA LEU A 10 10.92 -7.81 8.77
C LEU A 10 9.48 -8.30 8.78
N SER A 11 8.88 -8.39 9.96
CA SER A 11 7.44 -8.65 10.09
C SER A 11 6.66 -7.34 10.04
N VAL A 12 5.60 -7.30 9.23
CA VAL A 12 4.73 -6.13 9.10
C VAL A 12 3.35 -6.46 9.65
N TYR A 13 2.84 -5.58 10.48
CA TYR A 13 1.51 -5.67 11.08
C TYR A 13 0.70 -4.44 10.71
N VAL A 14 -0.56 -4.65 10.35
CA VAL A 14 -1.54 -3.58 10.11
C VAL A 14 -2.65 -3.74 11.14
N ASP A 15 -2.79 -2.77 12.02
CA ASP A 15 -3.71 -2.80 13.17
C ASP A 15 -3.61 -4.11 13.98
N GLY A 16 -2.37 -4.60 14.19
CA GLY A 16 -2.10 -5.83 14.93
C GLY A 16 -2.26 -7.14 14.12
N VAL A 17 -2.71 -7.08 12.87
CA VAL A 17 -2.82 -8.24 11.97
C VAL A 17 -1.58 -8.33 11.09
N ARG A 18 -0.96 -9.51 11.02
CA ARG A 18 0.23 -9.72 10.18
C ARG A 18 -0.12 -9.59 8.69
N ALA A 19 0.62 -8.74 7.99
CA ALA A 19 0.43 -8.45 6.57
C ALA A 19 1.38 -9.22 5.64
N ASN A 20 2.38 -9.93 6.19
CA ASN A 20 3.29 -10.75 5.38
C ASN A 20 2.53 -11.92 4.74
N GLU A 21 2.81 -12.19 3.47
CA GLU A 21 2.25 -13.33 2.76
C GLU A 21 2.75 -14.67 3.34
N PRO A 22 1.87 -15.68 3.52
CA PRO A 22 2.22 -16.93 4.22
C PRO A 22 3.34 -17.74 3.57
N PHE A 23 3.46 -17.70 2.24
CA PHE A 23 4.42 -18.53 1.50
C PHE A 23 5.72 -17.82 1.14
N GLY A 24 5.66 -16.52 0.86
CA GLY A 24 6.82 -15.72 0.43
C GLY A 24 7.41 -14.86 1.54
N ASP A 25 6.70 -14.72 2.64
CA ASP A 25 7.00 -13.81 3.74
C ASP A 25 7.30 -12.37 3.27
N THR A 26 6.73 -12.01 2.15
CA THR A 26 6.81 -10.68 1.53
C THR A 26 5.59 -9.86 1.90
N VAL A 27 5.71 -8.55 1.80
CA VAL A 27 4.61 -7.62 2.02
C VAL A 27 4.20 -6.98 0.71
N ASN A 28 2.94 -7.12 0.35
CA ASN A 28 2.37 -6.38 -0.76
C ASN A 28 1.96 -4.97 -0.28
N TRP A 29 2.87 -4.03 -0.47
CA TRP A 29 2.66 -2.64 -0.06
C TRP A 29 1.53 -1.95 -0.82
N ASP A 30 1.18 -2.41 -2.01
CA ASP A 30 0.05 -1.89 -2.78
C ASP A 30 -1.30 -2.18 -2.10
N LEU A 31 -1.33 -3.08 -1.11
CA LEU A 31 -2.51 -3.32 -0.29
C LEU A 31 -2.69 -2.32 0.87
N ILE A 32 -1.73 -1.42 1.12
CA ILE A 32 -1.79 -0.48 2.24
C ILE A 32 -1.90 0.95 1.68
N PRO A 33 -3.12 1.50 1.54
CA PRO A 33 -3.30 2.83 0.96
C PRO A 33 -2.68 3.91 1.86
N HIS A 34 -1.90 4.78 1.27
CA HIS A 34 -1.20 5.87 1.99
C HIS A 34 -2.18 6.77 2.74
N SER A 35 -3.32 7.08 2.12
CA SER A 35 -4.36 7.92 2.70
C SER A 35 -4.97 7.32 3.98
N ALA A 36 -4.88 5.99 4.17
CA ALA A 36 -5.38 5.30 5.35
C ALA A 36 -4.37 5.18 6.49
N ILE A 37 -3.07 5.45 6.27
CA ILE A 37 -2.04 5.31 7.31
C ILE A 37 -2.08 6.51 8.26
N ALA A 38 -2.21 6.23 9.55
CA ALA A 38 -2.09 7.22 10.62
C ALA A 38 -0.65 7.33 11.13
N SER A 39 -0.02 6.19 11.43
CA SER A 39 1.38 6.13 11.88
C SER A 39 2.02 4.79 11.53
N MET A 40 3.36 4.78 11.54
CA MET A 40 4.16 3.58 11.40
C MET A 40 5.24 3.57 12.49
N ASP A 41 5.31 2.47 13.23
CA ASP A 41 6.27 2.29 14.31
C ASP A 41 7.23 1.15 13.95
N LEU A 42 8.52 1.46 13.89
CA LEU A 42 9.57 0.46 13.70
C LEU A 42 10.06 -0.03 15.05
N ILE A 43 9.95 -1.33 15.30
CA ILE A 43 10.42 -2.02 16.50
C ILE A 43 11.68 -2.80 16.10
N PRO A 44 12.88 -2.29 16.40
CA PRO A 44 14.13 -2.92 16.01
C PRO A 44 14.43 -4.16 16.85
N GLY A 45 15.16 -5.09 16.22
CA GLY A 45 15.66 -6.30 16.89
C GLY A 45 14.71 -7.49 16.80
N SER A 46 15.26 -8.68 17.04
CA SER A 46 14.50 -9.92 17.06
C SER A 46 13.67 -10.00 18.34
N ASN A 47 12.35 -9.97 18.20
CA ASN A 47 11.44 -10.12 19.32
C ASN A 47 10.49 -11.30 19.03
N PRO A 48 10.54 -12.38 19.84
CA PRO A 48 9.74 -13.58 19.60
C PRO A 48 8.22 -13.33 19.70
N LEU A 49 7.78 -12.23 20.30
CA LEU A 49 6.36 -11.85 20.35
C LEU A 49 5.77 -11.57 18.96
N PHE A 50 6.60 -11.19 17.98
CA PHE A 50 6.18 -10.93 16.62
C PHE A 50 6.30 -12.16 15.69
N GLY A 51 6.65 -13.31 16.24
CA GLY A 51 6.69 -14.58 15.51
C GLY A 51 7.88 -14.73 14.55
N LEU A 52 7.68 -15.50 13.48
CA LEU A 52 8.71 -15.82 12.50
C LEU A 52 9.13 -14.61 11.68
N ASN A 53 10.38 -14.64 11.17
CA ASN A 53 10.98 -13.64 10.28
C ASN A 53 11.09 -12.22 10.88
N THR A 54 11.42 -12.14 12.15
CA THR A 54 11.64 -10.87 12.89
C THR A 54 13.11 -10.59 13.19
N LEU A 55 14.03 -11.15 12.41
CA LEU A 55 15.47 -10.95 12.61
C LEU A 55 15.89 -9.47 12.51
N GLY A 56 15.27 -8.74 11.59
CA GLY A 56 15.49 -7.30 11.40
C GLY A 56 14.56 -6.40 12.23
N GLY A 57 13.51 -6.97 12.81
CA GLY A 57 12.52 -6.21 13.56
C GLY A 57 11.08 -6.41 13.09
N ALA A 58 10.19 -5.58 13.61
CA ALA A 58 8.79 -5.51 13.21
C ALA A 58 8.38 -4.08 12.86
N LEU A 59 7.52 -3.92 11.85
CA LEU A 59 6.87 -2.67 11.49
C LEU A 59 5.39 -2.76 11.83
N SER A 60 4.93 -1.88 12.70
CA SER A 60 3.52 -1.74 13.05
C SER A 60 2.92 -0.55 12.32
N VAL A 61 1.96 -0.81 11.46
CA VAL A 61 1.20 0.20 10.72
C VAL A 61 -0.15 0.38 11.42
N HIS A 62 -0.44 1.59 11.82
CA HIS A 62 -1.72 1.96 12.40
C HIS A 62 -2.55 2.71 11.38
N THR A 63 -3.76 2.24 11.13
CA THR A 63 -4.66 2.90 10.19
C THR A 63 -5.49 3.99 10.88
N LYS A 64 -5.88 4.99 10.10
CA LYS A 64 -6.77 6.06 10.54
C LYS A 64 -8.14 5.50 10.92
N ASP A 65 -8.77 6.13 11.90
CA ASP A 65 -10.14 5.87 12.32
C ASP A 65 -10.94 7.17 12.46
N GLY A 66 -12.26 7.05 12.60
CA GLY A 66 -13.15 8.21 12.67
C GLY A 66 -13.07 9.02 13.95
N PHE A 67 -12.44 8.50 15.02
CA PHE A 67 -12.23 9.22 16.27
C PHE A 67 -10.97 10.07 16.23
N SER A 68 -9.89 9.53 15.67
CA SER A 68 -8.59 10.20 15.61
C SER A 68 -8.45 11.12 14.40
N HIS A 69 -9.18 10.86 13.31
CA HIS A 69 -9.09 11.60 12.04
C HIS A 69 -10.48 12.01 11.53
N PRO A 70 -11.23 12.86 12.29
CA PRO A 70 -12.51 13.37 11.81
C PRO A 70 -12.29 14.44 10.74
N GLY A 71 -13.23 14.50 9.78
CA GLY A 71 -13.21 15.47 8.69
C GLY A 71 -12.88 14.84 7.34
N GLY A 72 -12.85 15.67 6.30
CA GLY A 72 -12.57 15.25 4.93
C GLY A 72 -11.29 15.88 4.39
N GLN A 73 -10.56 15.12 3.58
CA GLN A 73 -9.38 15.59 2.87
C GLN A 73 -9.44 15.08 1.43
N VAL A 74 -9.05 15.93 0.48
CA VAL A 74 -8.84 15.57 -0.93
C VAL A 74 -7.50 16.12 -1.35
N GLU A 75 -6.68 15.27 -1.96
CA GLU A 75 -5.40 15.64 -2.51
C GLU A 75 -5.34 15.24 -3.98
N LEU A 76 -4.93 16.18 -4.84
CA LEU A 76 -4.74 15.96 -6.26
C LEU A 76 -3.31 16.37 -6.61
N SER A 77 -2.57 15.49 -7.24
CA SER A 77 -1.22 15.79 -7.70
C SER A 77 -0.99 15.32 -9.14
N THR A 78 -0.15 16.06 -9.84
CA THR A 78 0.27 15.76 -11.21
C THR A 78 1.78 15.85 -11.33
N GLY A 79 2.36 15.08 -12.23
CA GLY A 79 3.81 15.03 -12.42
C GLY A 79 4.22 14.68 -13.84
N SER A 80 5.51 14.46 -14.04
CA SER A 80 6.08 14.02 -15.31
C SER A 80 5.51 12.67 -15.75
N PHE A 81 5.62 12.35 -17.05
CA PHE A 81 5.11 11.10 -17.65
C PHE A 81 3.60 10.90 -17.45
N GLN A 82 2.84 11.99 -17.50
CA GLN A 82 1.40 12.04 -17.28
C GLN A 82 0.97 11.45 -15.94
N ARG A 83 1.85 11.48 -14.94
CA ARG A 83 1.55 11.03 -13.59
C ARG A 83 0.40 11.83 -13.01
N ARG A 84 -0.60 11.13 -12.53
CA ARG A 84 -1.78 11.69 -11.85
C ARG A 84 -2.04 10.87 -10.61
N ASN A 85 -2.26 11.57 -9.52
CA ASN A 85 -2.65 10.97 -8.25
C ASN A 85 -3.85 11.72 -7.68
N ALA A 86 -4.84 10.97 -7.22
CA ALA A 86 -6.00 11.51 -6.54
C ALA A 86 -6.25 10.68 -5.28
N GLU A 87 -6.25 11.36 -4.15
CA GLU A 87 -6.50 10.75 -2.85
C GLU A 87 -7.68 11.45 -2.20
N PHE A 88 -8.56 10.69 -1.57
CA PHE A 88 -9.61 11.24 -0.73
C PHE A 88 -9.70 10.47 0.57
N SER A 89 -10.07 11.13 1.64
CA SER A 89 -10.42 10.49 2.90
C SER A 89 -11.54 11.26 3.61
N TYR A 90 -12.34 10.53 4.36
CA TYR A 90 -13.39 11.09 5.19
C TYR A 90 -13.58 10.25 6.45
N GLY A 91 -13.52 10.91 7.60
CA GLY A 91 -13.71 10.28 8.90
C GLY A 91 -14.69 11.04 9.78
N GLY A 92 -15.30 10.33 10.72
CA GLY A 92 -16.17 10.92 11.71
C GLY A 92 -16.61 9.91 12.76
N HIS A 93 -17.26 10.42 13.82
CA HIS A 93 -17.80 9.58 14.87
C HIS A 93 -19.10 10.16 15.44
N LYS A 94 -19.92 9.29 16.01
CA LYS A 94 -21.10 9.67 16.78
C LYS A 94 -21.24 8.73 17.98
N GLY A 95 -21.09 9.30 19.18
CA GLY A 95 -21.07 8.50 20.41
C GLY A 95 -19.93 7.48 20.39
N SER A 96 -20.25 6.22 20.54
CA SER A 96 -19.31 5.10 20.55
C SER A 96 -18.95 4.55 19.16
N LEU A 97 -19.57 5.03 18.10
CA LEU A 97 -19.34 4.54 16.73
C LEU A 97 -18.52 5.56 15.94
N GLY A 98 -17.39 5.11 15.38
CA GLY A 98 -16.55 5.85 14.45
C GLY A 98 -16.52 5.18 13.08
N TRP A 99 -16.32 5.96 12.04
CA TRP A 99 -16.14 5.48 10.65
C TRP A 99 -15.01 6.25 9.97
N PHE A 100 -14.29 5.58 9.12
CA PHE A 100 -13.28 6.18 8.26
C PHE A 100 -13.30 5.49 6.90
N VAL A 101 -13.23 6.28 5.83
CA VAL A 101 -13.11 5.79 4.46
C VAL A 101 -12.03 6.55 3.72
N SER A 102 -11.27 5.87 2.88
CA SER A 102 -10.33 6.51 1.96
C SER A 102 -10.26 5.78 0.63
N GLY A 103 -9.81 6.51 -0.39
CA GLY A 103 -9.56 5.94 -1.70
C GLY A 103 -8.41 6.65 -2.38
N ASP A 104 -7.53 5.87 -3.01
CA ASP A 104 -6.35 6.32 -3.71
C ASP A 104 -6.43 5.84 -5.15
N TRP A 105 -6.23 6.75 -6.08
CA TRP A 105 -6.09 6.46 -7.50
C TRP A 105 -4.80 7.04 -8.02
N PHE A 106 -3.99 6.18 -8.58
CA PHE A 106 -2.71 6.52 -9.19
C PHE A 106 -2.68 6.03 -10.62
N LYS A 107 -2.20 6.87 -11.53
CA LYS A 107 -1.94 6.53 -12.92
C LYS A 107 -0.66 7.20 -13.40
N GLU A 108 0.15 6.47 -14.16
CA GLU A 108 1.36 6.95 -14.80
C GLU A 108 1.57 6.20 -16.12
N ASP A 109 1.96 6.93 -17.18
CA ASP A 109 2.26 6.30 -18.47
C ASP A 109 3.69 5.72 -18.51
N GLY A 110 4.56 6.18 -17.57
CA GLY A 110 5.97 5.76 -17.50
C GLY A 110 6.84 6.42 -18.58
N TRP A 111 8.15 6.16 -18.51
CA TRP A 111 9.14 6.70 -19.46
C TRP A 111 9.46 5.74 -20.61
N ARG A 112 9.06 4.48 -20.51
CA ARG A 112 9.26 3.46 -21.54
C ARG A 112 7.95 3.22 -22.30
N ASP A 113 8.08 2.74 -23.54
CA ASP A 113 6.92 2.33 -24.33
C ASP A 113 6.17 1.21 -23.58
N TYR A 114 4.85 1.25 -23.55
CA TYR A 114 3.98 0.28 -22.88
C TYR A 114 4.31 0.07 -21.39
N SER A 115 4.68 1.11 -20.65
CA SER A 115 4.99 1.03 -19.22
C SER A 115 3.94 1.68 -18.32
N ASN A 116 2.72 1.79 -18.81
CA ASN A 116 1.64 2.38 -18.04
C ASN A 116 1.33 1.55 -16.77
N SER A 117 1.06 2.26 -15.70
CA SER A 117 0.69 1.70 -14.41
C SER A 117 -0.57 2.38 -13.91
N GLU A 118 -1.51 1.60 -13.42
CA GLU A 118 -2.70 2.11 -12.74
C GLU A 118 -2.92 1.33 -11.44
N VAL A 119 -3.11 2.05 -10.34
CA VAL A 119 -3.41 1.49 -9.02
C VAL A 119 -4.64 2.18 -8.46
N LYS A 120 -5.59 1.37 -7.98
CA LYS A 120 -6.79 1.83 -7.31
C LYS A 120 -6.90 1.11 -5.97
N GLN A 121 -7.03 1.88 -4.90
CA GLN A 121 -7.16 1.35 -3.55
C GLN A 121 -8.36 1.97 -2.88
N PHE A 122 -9.04 1.17 -2.08
CA PHE A 122 -10.14 1.61 -1.24
C PHE A 122 -9.98 1.00 0.15
N PHE A 123 -10.14 1.81 1.17
CA PHE A 123 -10.11 1.40 2.56
C PHE A 123 -11.34 1.93 3.30
N GLY A 124 -11.92 1.09 4.15
CA GLY A 124 -13.00 1.46 5.04
C GLY A 124 -12.79 0.85 6.42
N LYS A 125 -13.02 1.61 7.48
CA LYS A 125 -12.90 1.16 8.88
C LYS A 125 -14.12 1.64 9.68
N LEU A 126 -14.72 0.70 10.41
CA LEU A 126 -15.74 0.96 11.42
C LEU A 126 -15.15 0.62 12.78
N SER A 127 -15.22 1.56 13.71
CA SER A 127 -14.67 1.43 15.06
C SER A 127 -15.77 1.60 16.08
N HIS A 128 -15.89 0.67 17.00
CA HIS A 128 -16.75 0.79 18.16
C HIS A 128 -15.92 0.89 19.43
N ARG A 129 -16.10 1.96 20.20
CA ARG A 129 -15.41 2.19 21.48
C ARG A 129 -16.43 2.32 22.59
N SER A 130 -16.31 1.47 23.61
CA SER A 130 -17.14 1.51 24.80
C SER A 130 -16.30 1.38 26.07
N ALA A 131 -16.90 1.61 27.23
CA ALA A 131 -16.23 1.43 28.51
C ALA A 131 -15.79 -0.02 28.77
N THR A 132 -16.38 -1.00 28.09
CA THR A 132 -16.13 -2.43 28.26
C THR A 132 -15.22 -3.01 27.19
N GLY A 133 -14.93 -2.30 26.12
CA GLY A 133 -14.05 -2.80 25.07
C GLY A 133 -14.10 -1.99 23.78
N GLU A 134 -13.19 -2.33 22.89
CA GLU A 134 -13.05 -1.74 21.56
C GLU A 134 -13.17 -2.85 20.50
N ALA A 135 -13.78 -2.54 19.36
CA ALA A 135 -13.88 -3.42 18.21
C ALA A 135 -13.72 -2.64 16.91
N ASP A 136 -12.86 -3.11 16.04
CA ASP A 136 -12.64 -2.55 14.71
C ASP A 136 -12.98 -3.56 13.64
N LEU A 137 -13.69 -3.09 12.61
CA LEU A 137 -13.93 -3.82 11.37
C LEU A 137 -13.33 -3.02 10.23
N SER A 138 -12.36 -3.57 9.52
CA SER A 138 -11.74 -2.94 8.36
C SER A 138 -11.97 -3.75 7.09
N LEU A 139 -12.12 -3.04 5.98
CA LEU A 139 -12.21 -3.58 4.62
C LEU A 139 -11.17 -2.87 3.76
N LEU A 140 -10.36 -3.66 3.08
CA LEU A 140 -9.39 -3.18 2.11
C LEU A 140 -9.66 -3.84 0.76
N ARG A 141 -9.67 -3.03 -0.31
CA ARG A 141 -9.71 -3.49 -1.68
C ARG A 141 -8.67 -2.74 -2.50
N ALA A 142 -7.79 -3.49 -3.15
CA ALA A 142 -6.83 -2.93 -4.09
C ALA A 142 -6.96 -3.60 -5.45
N ARG A 143 -6.69 -2.83 -6.50
CA ARG A 143 -6.53 -3.31 -7.86
C ARG A 143 -5.34 -2.59 -8.46
N SER A 144 -4.38 -3.34 -8.96
CA SER A 144 -3.20 -2.84 -9.63
C SER A 144 -3.09 -3.47 -11.02
N ASP A 145 -3.01 -2.63 -12.03
CA ASP A 145 -2.76 -3.01 -13.42
C ASP A 145 -1.35 -2.48 -13.75
N LEU A 146 -0.35 -3.37 -13.66
CA LEU A 146 1.06 -3.04 -13.84
C LEU A 146 1.61 -3.84 -15.02
N ILE A 147 2.21 -3.14 -15.98
CA ILE A 147 2.88 -3.79 -17.11
C ILE A 147 4.36 -3.93 -16.80
N GLY A 148 4.82 -5.17 -16.67
CA GLY A 148 6.23 -5.50 -16.43
C GLY A 148 7.04 -5.40 -17.72
N ASN A 149 7.97 -4.47 -17.78
CA ASN A 149 8.84 -4.26 -18.93
C ASN A 149 10.12 -5.06 -18.79
N GLY A 150 10.21 -6.28 -19.16
CA GLY A 150 11.40 -7.14 -19.07
C GLY A 150 12.76 -6.44 -19.28
N LEU A 151 13.85 -7.15 -19.05
CA LEU A 151 15.22 -6.65 -19.29
C LEU A 151 15.45 -6.48 -20.80
N LEU A 152 15.98 -5.31 -21.21
CA LEU A 152 16.37 -5.07 -22.59
C LEU A 152 17.76 -5.68 -22.86
N PRO A 153 17.92 -6.45 -23.94
CA PRO A 153 19.25 -6.80 -24.45
C PRO A 153 20.06 -5.53 -24.79
N GLU A 154 21.38 -5.59 -24.61
CA GLU A 154 22.25 -4.44 -24.85
C GLU A 154 22.14 -3.85 -26.27
N SER A 155 21.90 -4.71 -27.26
CA SER A 155 21.72 -4.30 -28.66
C SER A 155 20.48 -3.41 -28.85
N MET A 156 19.37 -3.74 -28.19
CA MET A 156 18.14 -2.95 -28.24
C MET A 156 18.26 -1.67 -27.43
N TYR A 157 18.91 -1.73 -26.27
CA TYR A 157 19.18 -0.56 -25.44
C TYR A 157 20.01 0.52 -26.15
N LYS A 158 20.97 0.10 -26.98
CA LYS A 158 21.78 1.03 -27.81
C LYS A 158 20.97 1.69 -28.95
N GLN A 159 19.91 1.04 -29.42
CA GLN A 159 19.03 1.61 -30.47
C GLN A 159 18.04 2.63 -29.88
N SER A 160 17.33 2.24 -28.83
CA SER A 160 16.43 3.13 -28.11
C SER A 160 16.23 2.63 -26.67
N ARG A 161 16.38 3.54 -25.70
CA ARG A 161 16.20 3.22 -24.28
C ARG A 161 14.73 3.02 -23.88
N ASN A 162 13.81 3.53 -24.70
CA ASN A 162 12.38 3.50 -24.39
C ASN A 162 11.70 2.21 -24.84
N GLN A 163 12.38 1.34 -25.58
CA GLN A 163 11.84 0.06 -26.06
C GLN A 163 11.58 -0.93 -24.92
N ILE A 164 10.73 -1.91 -25.21
CA ILE A 164 10.52 -3.11 -24.38
C ILE A 164 10.91 -4.36 -25.18
N PHE A 165 11.37 -5.41 -24.49
CA PHE A 165 11.79 -6.65 -25.15
C PHE A 165 10.60 -7.48 -25.65
N THR A 166 9.53 -7.54 -24.85
CA THR A 166 8.30 -8.27 -25.18
C THR A 166 7.12 -7.30 -25.19
N ARG A 167 6.31 -7.35 -26.24
CA ARG A 167 5.04 -6.59 -26.26
C ARG A 167 3.99 -7.32 -25.43
N PRO A 168 3.17 -6.60 -24.66
CA PRO A 168 2.11 -7.22 -23.86
C PRO A 168 1.05 -7.97 -24.68
N ASP A 169 0.93 -7.62 -25.96
CA ASP A 169 -0.11 -8.10 -26.88
C ASP A 169 0.41 -9.14 -27.90
N ALA A 170 1.61 -9.70 -27.66
CA ALA A 170 2.23 -10.67 -28.58
C ALA A 170 2.08 -12.10 -28.07
#